data_a75ff44377684c3ec8ff36236d90ef6f
#
_entry.id   a75ff44377684c3ec8ff36236d90ef6f
#
_cell.length_a   1.000
_cell.length_b   1.000
_cell.length_c   1.000
_cell.angle_alpha   90.00
_cell.angle_beta   90.00
_cell.angle_gamma   90.00
#
_symmetry.space_group_name_H-M   'P 1'
#
loop_
_entity.id
_entity.type
_entity.pdbx_description
1 polymer ?
#
loop_
_entity_poly.entity_id
_entity_poly.type
_entity_poly.pdbx_seq_one_letter_code
_entity_poly.pdbx_strand_id
1 'polypeptide(L)'
;MDGGCSSADGVPEKGINLSILLKLRDLLTMSGYTVEVTRDTDRSIHDSGIEGIANQKSSDMDNRLELFNKYDNAICLSIHQNQFTDPKYSGAQMFYAPTNPQSESLAQSLQNAFHTMIQPENEREIKQCGKELFLCYFSENPTVMVECGFLSNPDEAALLATEEYQHKVAFTIYAGLQQFLSGK
;
A
#
# COMPACT_ATOMS: atom_id res chain seq x y z
N MET A 1 4.43 -10.00 15.09
CA MET A 1 3.94 -9.35 13.87
C MET A 1 4.90 -9.61 12.73
N ASP A 2 4.40 -9.91 11.54
CA ASP A 2 5.24 -10.09 10.36
C ASP A 2 5.96 -8.78 10.02
N GLY A 3 7.28 -8.85 9.82
CA GLY A 3 8.10 -7.66 9.49
C GLY A 3 7.96 -7.20 8.05
N GLY A 4 7.37 -8.02 7.19
CA GLY A 4 7.47 -7.85 5.75
C GLY A 4 8.90 -8.09 5.27
N CYS A 5 9.28 -7.49 4.16
CA CYS A 5 10.65 -7.46 3.70
C CYS A 5 11.50 -6.44 4.51
N SER A 6 12.81 -6.44 4.28
CA SER A 6 13.73 -5.48 4.92
C SER A 6 14.76 -5.01 3.90
N SER A 7 15.26 -3.79 4.08
CA SER A 7 16.42 -3.31 3.33
C SER A 7 17.69 -4.11 3.66
N ALA A 8 18.75 -3.94 2.88
CA ALA A 8 20.05 -4.54 3.15
C ALA A 8 20.61 -4.14 4.54
N ASP A 9 20.30 -2.95 5.00
CA ASP A 9 20.69 -2.42 6.31
C ASP A 9 19.73 -2.82 7.44
N GLY A 10 18.75 -3.69 7.16
CA GLY A 10 17.85 -4.25 8.16
C GLY A 10 16.67 -3.36 8.54
N VAL A 11 16.35 -2.31 7.77
CA VAL A 11 15.16 -1.47 8.01
C VAL A 11 13.92 -2.25 7.58
N PRO A 12 12.99 -2.57 8.49
CA PRO A 12 11.82 -3.39 8.18
C PRO A 12 10.76 -2.58 7.45
N GLU A 13 10.15 -3.17 6.44
CA GLU A 13 9.04 -2.62 5.65
C GLU A 13 7.90 -2.09 6.52
N LYS A 14 7.52 -2.85 7.55
CA LYS A 14 6.34 -2.57 8.38
C LYS A 14 6.34 -1.17 9.02
N GLY A 15 7.51 -0.63 9.35
CA GLY A 15 7.66 0.72 9.94
C GLY A 15 7.42 1.81 8.90
N ILE A 16 7.99 1.63 7.70
CA ILE A 16 7.82 2.54 6.57
C ILE A 16 6.35 2.59 6.14
N ASN A 17 5.72 1.42 5.97
CA ASN A 17 4.31 1.31 5.61
C ASN A 17 3.41 2.02 6.61
N LEU A 18 3.64 1.83 7.91
CA LEU A 18 2.86 2.48 8.96
C LEU A 18 3.03 4.00 8.92
N SER A 19 4.26 4.48 8.75
CA SER A 19 4.54 5.91 8.69
C SER A 19 3.85 6.59 7.50
N ILE A 20 3.93 5.99 6.30
CA ILE A 20 3.24 6.50 5.11
C ILE A 20 1.72 6.45 5.31
N LEU A 21 1.19 5.34 5.83
CA LEU A 21 -0.25 5.17 6.11
C LEU A 21 -0.79 6.28 7.03
N LEU A 22 -0.11 6.57 8.14
CA LEU A 22 -0.59 7.57 9.10
C LEU A 22 -0.59 8.97 8.49
N LYS A 23 0.44 9.33 7.71
CA LYS A 23 0.49 10.59 6.97
C LYS A 23 -0.64 10.71 5.94
N LEU A 24 -0.90 9.63 5.19
CA LEU A 24 -1.99 9.58 4.22
C LEU A 24 -3.36 9.68 4.90
N ARG A 25 -3.57 8.96 6.01
CA ARG A 25 -4.80 9.05 6.83
C ARG A 25 -5.07 10.49 7.24
N ASP A 26 -4.06 11.18 7.74
CA ASP A 26 -4.21 12.56 8.22
C ASP A 26 -4.59 13.52 7.08
N LEU A 27 -3.95 13.41 5.91
CA LEU A 27 -4.30 14.18 4.71
C LEU A 27 -5.75 13.93 4.26
N LEU A 28 -6.17 12.67 4.22
CA LEU A 28 -7.53 12.30 3.83
C LEU A 28 -8.57 12.80 4.85
N THR A 29 -8.30 12.65 6.14
CA THR A 29 -9.18 13.10 7.21
C THR A 29 -9.35 14.63 7.19
N MET A 30 -8.26 15.37 6.99
CA MET A 30 -8.29 16.84 6.83
C MET A 30 -9.09 17.27 5.60
N SER A 31 -9.16 16.42 4.58
CA SER A 31 -9.96 16.66 3.36
C SER A 31 -11.43 16.21 3.47
N GLY A 32 -11.86 15.78 4.67
CA GLY A 32 -13.26 15.44 4.96
C GLY A 32 -13.64 13.98 4.66
N TYR A 33 -12.66 13.09 4.35
CA TYR A 33 -12.94 11.67 4.18
C TYR A 33 -13.01 10.93 5.52
N THR A 34 -13.89 9.95 5.61
CA THR A 34 -13.85 8.95 6.68
C THR A 34 -12.79 7.90 6.35
N VAL A 35 -11.82 7.72 7.22
CA VAL A 35 -10.69 6.82 6.99
C VAL A 35 -10.64 5.76 8.09
N GLU A 36 -10.73 4.49 7.70
CA GLU A 36 -10.44 3.36 8.58
C GLU A 36 -9.07 2.76 8.22
N VAL A 37 -8.32 2.36 9.23
CA VAL A 37 -6.99 1.75 9.05
C VAL A 37 -6.95 0.40 9.74
N THR A 38 -6.26 -0.56 9.14
CA THR A 38 -6.08 -1.90 9.74
C THR A 38 -5.20 -1.85 10.99
N ARG A 39 -4.32 -0.85 11.11
CA ARG A 39 -3.51 -0.59 12.29
C ARG A 39 -3.04 0.86 12.33
N ASP A 40 -2.87 1.38 13.51
CA ASP A 40 -2.31 2.71 13.82
C ASP A 40 -1.03 2.62 14.67
N THR A 41 -0.65 1.42 15.05
CA THR A 41 0.56 1.09 15.82
C THR A 41 1.21 -0.18 15.27
N ASP A 42 2.35 -0.59 15.83
CA ASP A 42 3.01 -1.86 15.46
C ASP A 42 2.30 -3.06 16.10
N ARG A 43 1.10 -3.36 15.60
CA ARG A 43 0.28 -4.49 16.06
C ARG A 43 -0.31 -5.28 14.88
N SER A 44 -0.60 -6.55 15.13
CA SER A 44 -1.45 -7.40 14.30
C SER A 44 -2.91 -7.24 14.73
N ILE A 45 -3.84 -7.54 13.84
CA ILE A 45 -5.29 -7.50 14.12
C ILE A 45 -5.92 -8.89 14.12
N HIS A 46 -5.11 -9.96 14.31
CA HIS A 46 -5.65 -11.30 14.51
C HIS A 46 -6.50 -11.40 15.77
N ASP A 47 -7.41 -12.34 15.81
CA ASP A 47 -8.30 -12.55 16.94
C ASP A 47 -7.54 -12.97 18.21
N SER A 48 -8.05 -12.54 19.37
CA SER A 48 -7.46 -12.91 20.64
C SER A 48 -7.60 -14.41 20.90
N GLY A 49 -6.57 -15.00 21.49
CA GLY A 49 -6.57 -16.44 21.85
C GLY A 49 -6.13 -17.37 20.72
N ILE A 50 -5.84 -16.87 19.52
CA ILE A 50 -5.27 -17.69 18.45
C ILE A 50 -3.79 -17.93 18.71
N GLU A 51 -3.41 -19.22 18.77
CA GLU A 51 -2.05 -19.65 18.97
C GLU A 51 -1.38 -20.11 17.64
N GLY A 52 -0.09 -19.94 17.57
CA GLY A 52 0.74 -20.29 16.42
C GLY A 52 0.80 -19.21 15.35
N ILE A 53 2.01 -18.89 14.90
CA ILE A 53 2.30 -17.79 13.95
C ILE A 53 1.48 -17.93 12.66
N ALA A 54 1.35 -19.13 12.11
CA ALA A 54 0.61 -19.36 10.87
C ALA A 54 -0.88 -19.06 11.03
N ASN A 55 -1.49 -19.48 12.14
CA ASN A 55 -2.90 -19.25 12.43
C ASN A 55 -3.17 -17.74 12.71
N GLN A 56 -2.27 -17.09 13.45
CA GLN A 56 -2.34 -15.65 13.69
C GLN A 56 -2.25 -14.86 12.39
N LYS A 57 -1.39 -15.29 11.46
CA LYS A 57 -1.25 -14.68 10.14
C LYS A 57 -2.52 -14.85 9.31
N SER A 58 -3.13 -16.04 9.31
CA SER A 58 -4.40 -16.29 8.63
C SER A 58 -5.51 -15.39 9.17
N SER A 59 -5.71 -15.39 10.49
CA SER A 59 -6.72 -14.54 11.12
C SER A 59 -6.49 -13.05 10.89
N ASP A 60 -5.23 -12.58 10.90
CA ASP A 60 -4.91 -11.17 10.58
C ASP A 60 -5.31 -10.83 9.14
N MET A 61 -5.09 -11.72 8.18
CA MET A 61 -5.46 -11.50 6.78
C MET A 61 -6.97 -11.54 6.57
N ASP A 62 -7.68 -12.46 7.25
CA ASP A 62 -9.14 -12.57 7.19
C ASP A 62 -9.79 -11.31 7.77
N ASN A 63 -9.32 -10.82 8.92
CA ASN A 63 -9.82 -9.59 9.54
C ASN A 63 -9.54 -8.33 8.71
N ARG A 64 -8.41 -8.30 7.97
CA ARG A 64 -8.15 -7.23 6.99
C ARG A 64 -9.10 -7.27 5.81
N LEU A 65 -9.39 -8.46 5.29
CA LEU A 65 -10.32 -8.63 4.19
C LEU A 65 -11.75 -8.25 4.60
N GLU A 66 -12.17 -8.63 5.81
CA GLU A 66 -13.45 -8.21 6.37
C GLU A 66 -13.55 -6.68 6.45
N LEU A 67 -12.49 -5.99 6.92
CA LEU A 67 -12.46 -4.53 6.95
C LEU A 67 -12.51 -3.92 5.54
N PHE A 68 -11.82 -4.51 4.55
CA PHE A 68 -11.82 -4.04 3.16
C PHE A 68 -13.20 -4.14 2.51
N ASN A 69 -13.98 -5.15 2.88
CA ASN A 69 -15.33 -5.40 2.34
C ASN A 69 -16.47 -4.87 3.25
N LYS A 70 -16.12 -4.16 4.33
CA LYS A 70 -17.10 -3.68 5.32
C LYS A 70 -18.11 -2.67 4.79
N TYR A 71 -17.71 -1.87 3.82
CA TYR A 71 -18.54 -0.78 3.27
C TYR A 71 -18.60 -0.88 1.75
N ASP A 72 -19.79 -0.83 1.17
CA ASP A 72 -20.05 -0.98 -0.28
C ASP A 72 -19.44 0.14 -1.14
N ASN A 73 -19.11 1.29 -0.56
CA ASN A 73 -18.60 2.46 -1.27
C ASN A 73 -17.17 2.86 -0.83
N ALA A 74 -16.43 1.93 -0.27
CA ALA A 74 -15.06 2.17 0.14
C ALA A 74 -14.09 2.14 -1.05
N ILE A 75 -12.94 2.78 -0.87
CA ILE A 75 -11.73 2.58 -1.68
C ILE A 75 -10.68 2.02 -0.76
N CYS A 76 -10.04 0.93 -1.18
CA CYS A 76 -9.07 0.22 -0.35
C CYS A 76 -7.66 0.40 -0.91
N LEU A 77 -6.75 0.82 -0.05
CA LEU A 77 -5.33 0.95 -0.39
C LEU A 77 -4.49 0.10 0.56
N SER A 78 -3.61 -0.74 0.00
CA SER A 78 -2.63 -1.52 0.76
C SER A 78 -1.24 -0.95 0.50
N ILE A 79 -0.60 -0.38 1.53
CA ILE A 79 0.69 0.30 1.40
C ILE A 79 1.81 -0.67 1.70
N HIS A 80 2.72 -0.83 0.75
CA HIS A 80 3.81 -1.78 0.77
C HIS A 80 5.11 -1.21 0.22
N GLN A 81 6.21 -1.96 0.44
CA GLN A 81 7.51 -1.74 -0.19
C GLN A 81 7.94 -3.04 -0.88
N ASN A 82 8.35 -2.92 -2.12
CA ASN A 82 8.77 -4.05 -2.95
C ASN A 82 10.17 -4.57 -2.57
N GLN A 83 10.41 -5.82 -2.90
CA GLN A 83 11.73 -6.45 -2.80
C GLN A 83 11.96 -7.39 -3.98
N PHE A 84 13.15 -7.35 -4.56
CA PHE A 84 13.55 -8.26 -5.61
C PHE A 84 15.01 -8.69 -5.45
N THR A 85 15.38 -9.82 -6.04
CA THR A 85 16.76 -10.39 -5.93
C THR A 85 17.83 -9.53 -6.61
N ASP A 86 17.48 -8.83 -7.67
CA ASP A 86 18.39 -7.92 -8.38
C ASP A 86 18.16 -6.47 -7.89
N PRO A 87 19.16 -5.86 -7.21
CA PRO A 87 19.01 -4.54 -6.60
C PRO A 87 18.91 -3.37 -7.60
N LYS A 88 19.09 -3.62 -8.90
CA LYS A 88 18.92 -2.60 -9.92
C LYS A 88 17.46 -2.14 -10.11
N TYR A 89 16.49 -2.97 -9.71
CA TYR A 89 15.08 -2.62 -9.84
C TYR A 89 14.68 -1.52 -8.86
N SER A 90 13.97 -0.53 -9.40
CA SER A 90 13.49 0.65 -8.67
C SER A 90 12.11 1.08 -9.19
N GLY A 91 11.49 2.04 -8.52
CA GLY A 91 10.25 2.68 -8.92
C GLY A 91 8.99 2.02 -8.35
N ALA A 92 8.03 2.85 -7.97
CA ALA A 92 6.73 2.42 -7.48
C ALA A 92 5.95 1.63 -8.55
N GLN A 93 5.15 0.67 -8.11
CA GLN A 93 4.29 -0.11 -8.99
C GLN A 93 2.95 -0.39 -8.33
N MET A 94 1.86 -0.18 -9.07
CA MET A 94 0.51 -0.41 -8.59
C MET A 94 -0.01 -1.76 -9.06
N PHE A 95 -0.55 -2.54 -8.10
CA PHE A 95 -1.25 -3.80 -8.38
C PHE A 95 -2.73 -3.63 -8.07
N TYR A 96 -3.61 -3.90 -9.03
CA TYR A 96 -5.04 -3.67 -8.90
C TYR A 96 -5.87 -4.95 -8.79
N ALA A 97 -6.95 -4.88 -8.01
CA ALA A 97 -7.87 -5.99 -7.82
C ALA A 97 -8.62 -6.34 -9.12
N PRO A 98 -8.74 -7.64 -9.46
CA PRO A 98 -9.50 -8.07 -10.64
C PRO A 98 -11.02 -8.02 -10.44
N THR A 99 -11.49 -7.96 -9.21
CA THR A 99 -12.89 -8.10 -8.80
C THR A 99 -13.72 -6.86 -9.04
N ASN A 100 -13.10 -5.69 -9.05
CA ASN A 100 -13.80 -4.41 -9.22
C ASN A 100 -13.21 -3.62 -10.40
N PRO A 101 -14.03 -3.24 -11.41
CA PRO A 101 -13.53 -2.58 -12.63
C PRO A 101 -12.94 -1.17 -12.38
N GLN A 102 -13.23 -0.55 -11.25
CA GLN A 102 -12.66 0.75 -10.89
C GLN A 102 -11.23 0.63 -10.36
N SER A 103 -10.79 -0.56 -9.98
CA SER A 103 -9.44 -0.79 -9.44
C SER A 103 -8.34 -0.46 -10.45
N GLU A 104 -8.55 -0.78 -11.74
CA GLU A 104 -7.59 -0.49 -12.80
C GLU A 104 -7.41 1.01 -13.01
N SER A 105 -8.50 1.77 -13.10
CA SER A 105 -8.45 3.23 -13.26
C SER A 105 -7.88 3.94 -12.03
N LEU A 106 -8.15 3.43 -10.83
CA LEU A 106 -7.52 3.89 -9.59
C LEU A 106 -6.00 3.65 -9.62
N ALA A 107 -5.57 2.44 -10.00
CA ALA A 107 -4.16 2.10 -10.11
C ALA A 107 -3.43 2.99 -11.13
N GLN A 108 -4.06 3.24 -12.29
CA GLN A 108 -3.50 4.12 -13.30
C GLN A 108 -3.34 5.56 -12.81
N SER A 109 -4.31 6.08 -12.08
CA SER A 109 -4.25 7.42 -11.49
C SER A 109 -3.12 7.54 -10.46
N LEU A 110 -2.97 6.53 -9.59
CA LEU A 110 -1.89 6.47 -8.61
C LEU A 110 -0.52 6.34 -9.29
N GLN A 111 -0.37 5.44 -10.29
CA GLN A 111 0.89 5.26 -11.03
C GLN A 111 1.32 6.56 -11.72
N ASN A 112 0.37 7.25 -12.36
CA ASN A 112 0.61 8.54 -13.01
C ASN A 112 1.06 9.62 -12.01
N ALA A 113 0.48 9.65 -10.80
CA ALA A 113 0.88 10.58 -9.76
C ALA A 113 2.33 10.33 -9.31
N PHE A 114 2.74 9.08 -9.11
CA PHE A 114 4.14 8.75 -8.81
C PHE A 114 5.08 9.18 -9.91
N HIS A 115 4.77 8.87 -11.16
CA HIS A 115 5.58 9.28 -12.32
C HIS A 115 5.73 10.80 -12.41
N THR A 116 4.64 11.55 -12.26
CA THR A 116 4.66 13.01 -12.48
C THR A 116 5.23 13.79 -11.31
N MET A 117 5.12 13.30 -10.08
CA MET A 117 5.44 14.09 -8.89
C MET A 117 6.80 13.77 -8.26
N ILE A 118 7.16 12.48 -8.18
CA ILE A 118 8.35 12.06 -7.40
C ILE A 118 9.27 11.07 -8.11
N GLN A 119 8.82 10.41 -9.18
CA GLN A 119 9.58 9.37 -9.88
C GLN A 119 9.46 9.51 -11.41
N PRO A 120 9.95 10.62 -12.03
CA PRO A 120 9.74 10.88 -13.46
C PRO A 120 10.40 9.84 -14.39
N GLU A 121 11.42 9.14 -13.90
CA GLU A 121 12.11 8.06 -14.65
C GLU A 121 11.44 6.69 -14.46
N ASN A 122 10.32 6.62 -13.71
CA ASN A 122 9.62 5.37 -13.44
C ASN A 122 8.73 4.97 -14.61
N GLU A 123 9.17 4.00 -15.40
CA GLU A 123 8.45 3.45 -16.55
C GLU A 123 7.60 2.19 -16.22
N ARG A 124 7.38 1.91 -14.93
CA ARG A 124 6.58 0.74 -14.54
C ARG A 124 5.12 0.93 -14.86
N GLU A 125 4.55 -0.13 -15.46
CA GLU A 125 3.12 -0.21 -15.74
C GLU A 125 2.38 -0.82 -14.55
N ILE A 126 1.09 -0.49 -14.43
CA ILE A 126 0.18 -1.14 -13.48
C ILE A 126 0.03 -2.63 -13.81
N LYS A 127 -0.26 -3.44 -12.81
CA LYS A 127 -0.49 -4.88 -12.97
C LYS A 127 -1.75 -5.34 -12.25
N GLN A 128 -2.47 -6.25 -12.87
CA GLN A 128 -3.52 -6.98 -12.17
C GLN A 128 -2.88 -7.94 -11.16
N CYS A 129 -3.37 -7.94 -9.91
CA CYS A 129 -2.87 -8.85 -8.90
C CYS A 129 -3.35 -10.29 -9.11
N GLY A 130 -2.50 -11.25 -8.77
CA GLY A 130 -2.85 -12.66 -8.70
C GLY A 130 -3.28 -13.05 -7.28
N LYS A 131 -3.62 -14.34 -7.10
CA LYS A 131 -4.11 -14.90 -5.81
C LYS A 131 -3.10 -14.82 -4.67
N GLU A 132 -1.83 -14.69 -5.00
CA GLU A 132 -0.73 -14.52 -4.03
C GLU A 132 -0.84 -13.19 -3.26
N LEU A 133 -1.50 -12.17 -3.85
CA LEU A 133 -1.81 -10.90 -3.21
C LEU A 133 -3.23 -10.96 -2.61
N PHE A 134 -3.40 -11.80 -1.60
CA PHE A 134 -4.68 -12.22 -1.04
C PHE A 134 -5.67 -11.06 -0.84
N LEU A 135 -5.31 -10.02 -0.09
CA LEU A 135 -6.18 -8.88 0.19
C LEU A 135 -6.63 -8.18 -1.09
N CYS A 136 -5.70 -7.89 -1.99
CA CYS A 136 -5.98 -7.23 -3.25
C CYS A 136 -6.88 -8.10 -4.13
N TYR A 137 -6.58 -9.41 -4.21
CA TYR A 137 -7.30 -10.33 -5.09
C TYR A 137 -8.74 -10.61 -4.66
N PHE A 138 -9.02 -10.71 -3.35
CA PHE A 138 -10.34 -11.07 -2.81
C PHE A 138 -11.18 -9.89 -2.33
N SER A 139 -10.65 -8.66 -2.40
CA SER A 139 -11.43 -7.47 -2.08
C SER A 139 -12.51 -7.21 -3.13
N GLU A 140 -13.71 -6.84 -2.70
CA GLU A 140 -14.86 -6.54 -3.55
C GLU A 140 -14.92 -5.04 -3.94
N ASN A 141 -14.29 -4.19 -3.15
CA ASN A 141 -14.19 -2.76 -3.39
C ASN A 141 -13.06 -2.40 -4.38
N PRO A 142 -13.09 -1.19 -4.99
CA PRO A 142 -11.93 -0.67 -5.71
C PRO A 142 -10.68 -0.75 -4.83
N THR A 143 -9.73 -1.61 -5.22
CA THR A 143 -8.56 -1.93 -4.37
C THR A 143 -7.28 -1.88 -5.17
N VAL A 144 -6.27 -1.22 -4.60
CA VAL A 144 -4.90 -1.17 -5.12
C VAL A 144 -3.88 -1.44 -4.01
N MET A 145 -2.95 -2.34 -4.29
CA MET A 145 -1.70 -2.44 -3.54
C MET A 145 -0.70 -1.46 -4.14
N VAL A 146 -0.21 -0.57 -3.31
CA VAL A 146 0.76 0.47 -3.66
C VAL A 146 2.14 0.03 -3.18
N GLU A 147 2.95 -0.48 -4.10
CA GLU A 147 4.37 -0.73 -3.87
C GLU A 147 5.12 0.59 -4.12
N CYS A 148 5.53 1.27 -3.04
CA CYS A 148 6.05 2.64 -3.12
C CYS A 148 7.47 2.75 -3.69
N GLY A 149 8.22 1.65 -3.68
CA GLY A 149 9.59 1.52 -4.17
C GLY A 149 10.22 0.22 -3.66
N PHE A 150 11.48 -0.02 -3.98
CA PHE A 150 12.18 -1.28 -3.67
C PHE A 150 13.13 -1.12 -2.48
N LEU A 151 12.92 -1.88 -1.40
CA LEU A 151 13.87 -1.97 -0.28
C LEU A 151 15.15 -2.74 -0.64
N SER A 152 15.13 -3.51 -1.73
CA SER A 152 16.32 -4.17 -2.29
C SER A 152 17.23 -3.21 -3.07
N ASN A 153 16.72 -2.04 -3.49
CA ASN A 153 17.52 -1.00 -4.13
C ASN A 153 18.08 -0.06 -3.03
N PRO A 154 19.42 0.08 -2.90
CA PRO A 154 20.01 0.87 -1.82
C PRO A 154 19.61 2.35 -1.84
N ASP A 155 19.51 2.95 -3.02
CA ASP A 155 19.16 4.37 -3.16
C ASP A 155 17.69 4.61 -2.79
N GLU A 156 16.77 3.77 -3.25
CA GLU A 156 15.35 3.86 -2.86
C GLU A 156 15.15 3.53 -1.38
N ALA A 157 15.83 2.50 -0.86
CA ALA A 157 15.75 2.15 0.56
C ALA A 157 16.19 3.32 1.45
N ALA A 158 17.27 4.00 1.07
CA ALA A 158 17.73 5.20 1.78
C ALA A 158 16.70 6.33 1.75
N LEU A 159 16.05 6.59 0.62
CA LEU A 159 14.98 7.58 0.50
C LEU A 159 13.76 7.18 1.34
N LEU A 160 13.26 5.94 1.18
CA LEU A 160 12.08 5.41 1.87
C LEU A 160 12.23 5.40 3.39
N ALA A 161 13.45 5.30 3.90
CA ALA A 161 13.77 5.40 5.33
C ALA A 161 13.63 6.83 5.89
N THR A 162 13.59 7.87 5.03
CA THR A 162 13.50 9.25 5.48
C THR A 162 12.05 9.71 5.66
N GLU A 163 11.81 10.48 6.71
CA GLU A 163 10.48 11.06 6.98
C GLU A 163 10.03 12.00 5.85
N GLU A 164 10.96 12.78 5.29
CA GLU A 164 10.67 13.69 4.18
C GLU A 164 10.12 12.95 2.96
N TYR A 165 10.75 11.85 2.55
CA TYR A 165 10.29 11.09 1.39
C TYR A 165 8.98 10.36 1.66
N GLN A 166 8.76 9.85 2.88
CA GLN A 166 7.50 9.26 3.30
C GLN A 166 6.33 10.27 3.25
N HIS A 167 6.57 11.55 3.57
CA HIS A 167 5.58 12.62 3.36
C HIS A 167 5.29 12.83 1.87
N LYS A 168 6.32 12.86 1.02
CA LYS A 168 6.16 12.98 -0.44
C LYS A 168 5.34 11.81 -0.99
N VAL A 169 5.65 10.58 -0.58
CA VAL A 169 4.90 9.38 -0.99
C VAL A 169 3.44 9.47 -0.55
N ALA A 170 3.17 9.79 0.71
CA ALA A 170 1.80 9.92 1.22
C ALA A 170 1.01 10.99 0.46
N PHE A 171 1.63 12.15 0.18
CA PHE A 171 0.99 13.21 -0.60
C PHE A 171 0.77 12.81 -2.06
N THR A 172 1.68 12.05 -2.66
CA THR A 172 1.54 11.53 -4.03
C THR A 172 0.35 10.55 -4.12
N ILE A 173 0.22 9.64 -3.15
CA ILE A 173 -0.93 8.73 -3.08
C ILE A 173 -2.23 9.53 -2.91
N TYR A 174 -2.25 10.52 -2.03
CA TYR A 174 -3.37 11.42 -1.84
C TYR A 174 -3.75 12.13 -3.15
N ALA A 175 -2.79 12.72 -3.86
CA ALA A 175 -3.03 13.44 -5.11
C ALA A 175 -3.58 12.51 -6.21
N GLY A 176 -3.02 11.30 -6.36
CA GLY A 176 -3.52 10.30 -7.30
C GLY A 176 -4.95 9.86 -6.98
N LEU A 177 -5.27 9.69 -5.69
CA LEU A 177 -6.64 9.37 -5.26
C LEU A 177 -7.61 10.54 -5.56
N GLN A 178 -7.22 11.79 -5.31
CA GLN A 178 -8.04 12.96 -5.63
C GLN A 178 -8.30 13.06 -7.13
N GLN A 179 -7.30 12.80 -7.96
CA GLN A 179 -7.45 12.78 -9.42
C GLN A 179 -8.45 11.71 -9.86
N PHE A 180 -8.36 10.50 -9.31
CA PHE A 180 -9.32 9.43 -9.59
C PHE A 180 -10.76 9.83 -9.20
N LEU A 181 -10.93 10.42 -8.03
CA LEU A 181 -12.26 10.83 -7.53
C LEU A 181 -12.86 12.01 -8.31
N SER A 182 -12.05 12.93 -8.81
CA SER A 182 -12.49 14.08 -9.61
C SER A 182 -12.83 13.73 -11.05
N GLY A 183 -12.34 12.60 -11.55
CA GLY A 183 -12.66 12.10 -12.89
C GLY A 183 -13.95 11.27 -13.00
N LYS A 184 -14.71 11.16 -11.88
CA LYS A 184 -16.00 10.44 -11.82
C LYS A 184 -17.18 11.33 -12.11
#